data_0c9236a183d2c2fcec88ba980d3e6c54
#
_entry.id   0c9236a183d2c2fcec88ba980d3e6c54
#
_cell.length_a   1.000
_cell.length_b   1.000
_cell.length_c   1.000
_cell.angle_alpha   90.00
_cell.angle_beta   90.00
_cell.angle_gamma   90.00
#
_symmetry.space_group_name_H-M   'P 1'
#
loop_
_entity.id
_entity.type
_entity.pdbx_description
1 polymer ?
#
loop_
_entity_poly.entity_id
_entity_poly.type
_entity_poly.pdbx_seq_one_letter_code
_entity_poly.pdbx_strand_id
1 'polypeptide(L)'
;GYSGTAGGKKLDDIDEPTAPLATAYRTELLEAVGANPDDERPRASREMTGKDGYTALRVAYRAALTKIALVDVCSPDPVELMPTVGRHLADLAAAALEGALAIARTEVAEGLGGGLCSAPARGASVDALDLAIIGMGKCGARELNYISDVDVVYVIAPVPPSELPEGVEPLTEQDCAQIGTELVHALTKAIMAPASEPPLWEVDANLRPEGKDGPLVRTVE
;
A
#
# COMPACT_ATOMS: atom_id res chain seq x y z
N GLY A 1 8.79 -7.89 45.17
CA GLY A 1 8.83 -9.07 44.31
C GLY A 1 7.48 -9.27 43.62
N TYR A 2 7.35 -8.89 42.37
CA TYR A 2 6.24 -9.34 41.52
C TYR A 2 6.88 -10.19 40.40
N SER A 3 6.78 -11.50 40.54
CA SER A 3 7.05 -12.44 39.49
C SER A 3 5.72 -12.75 38.78
N GLY A 4 5.48 -12.07 37.68
CA GLY A 4 4.36 -12.33 36.76
C GLY A 4 4.92 -12.86 35.45
N THR A 5 5.00 -14.18 35.30
CA THR A 5 5.18 -14.85 34.02
C THR A 5 3.88 -14.77 33.21
N ALA A 6 3.69 -13.70 32.47
CA ALA A 6 2.82 -13.71 31.31
C ALA A 6 3.71 -13.90 30.08
N GLY A 7 3.41 -14.89 29.23
CA GLY A 7 4.17 -15.20 28.02
C GLY A 7 4.13 -14.06 27.00
N GLY A 8 4.83 -12.97 27.27
CA GLY A 8 5.14 -11.90 26.35
C GLY A 8 6.42 -12.27 25.61
N LYS A 9 6.42 -12.23 24.29
CA LYS A 9 7.65 -12.17 23.50
C LYS A 9 8.54 -11.08 24.10
N LYS A 10 9.81 -11.40 24.33
CA LYS A 10 10.79 -10.42 24.82
C LYS A 10 10.91 -9.29 23.81
N LEU A 11 11.09 -8.05 24.32
CA LEU A 11 11.43 -6.88 23.50
C LEU A 11 12.67 -7.14 22.60
N ASP A 12 13.54 -8.04 22.99
CA ASP A 12 14.75 -8.45 22.25
C ASP A 12 14.44 -9.05 20.85
N ASP A 13 13.20 -9.48 20.60
CA ASP A 13 12.76 -9.97 19.27
C ASP A 13 12.43 -8.84 18.28
N ILE A 14 12.56 -7.55 18.69
CA ILE A 14 12.29 -6.38 17.85
C ILE A 14 13.57 -5.88 17.15
N ASP A 15 14.74 -6.36 17.55
CA ASP A 15 16.06 -5.83 17.15
C ASP A 15 16.54 -6.18 15.73
N GLU A 16 15.84 -7.02 14.97
CA GLU A 16 16.13 -7.12 13.55
C GLU A 16 14.99 -6.48 12.73
N PRO A 17 15.32 -5.63 11.73
CA PRO A 17 14.35 -5.12 10.76
C PRO A 17 14.00 -6.29 9.85
N THR A 18 13.11 -7.10 10.33
CA THR A 18 12.91 -8.41 9.79
C THR A 18 11.85 -8.33 8.72
N ALA A 19 12.19 -8.81 7.54
CA ALA A 19 11.24 -9.25 6.54
C ALA A 19 9.96 -9.88 7.15
N PRO A 20 9.99 -10.65 8.27
CA PRO A 20 8.81 -11.16 8.94
C PRO A 20 7.79 -10.10 9.41
N LEU A 21 8.21 -8.92 9.90
CA LEU A 21 7.26 -7.91 10.39
C LEU A 21 6.64 -7.08 9.26
N ALA A 22 7.42 -6.72 8.25
CA ALA A 22 6.89 -6.12 7.03
C ALA A 22 5.85 -7.06 6.37
N THR A 23 6.14 -8.35 6.31
CA THR A 23 5.21 -9.39 5.84
C THR A 23 3.95 -9.46 6.71
N ALA A 24 4.09 -9.36 8.04
CA ALA A 24 2.95 -9.38 8.96
C ALA A 24 2.01 -8.19 8.75
N TYR A 25 2.54 -6.96 8.59
CA TYR A 25 1.73 -5.79 8.27
C TYR A 25 1.03 -5.94 6.91
N ARG A 26 1.76 -6.42 5.90
CA ARG A 26 1.21 -6.69 4.58
C ARG A 26 0.03 -7.66 4.67
N THR A 27 0.21 -8.78 5.34
CA THR A 27 -0.84 -9.78 5.53
C THR A 27 -2.04 -9.19 6.26
N GLU A 28 -1.84 -8.52 7.41
CA GLU A 28 -2.91 -7.94 8.22
C GLU A 28 -3.74 -6.92 7.41
N LEU A 29 -3.10 -6.08 6.61
CA LEU A 29 -3.80 -5.03 5.85
C LEU A 29 -4.48 -5.57 4.59
N LEU A 30 -3.90 -6.55 3.91
CA LEU A 30 -4.53 -7.21 2.76
C LEU A 30 -5.75 -8.03 3.19
N GLU A 31 -5.64 -8.80 4.26
CA GLU A 31 -6.78 -9.56 4.81
C GLU A 31 -7.91 -8.64 5.26
N ALA A 32 -7.59 -7.47 5.82
CA ALA A 32 -8.61 -6.50 6.24
C ALA A 32 -9.48 -5.99 5.09
N VAL A 33 -8.95 -5.98 3.87
CA VAL A 33 -9.70 -5.62 2.66
C VAL A 33 -10.17 -6.83 1.86
N GLY A 34 -10.09 -8.03 2.45
CA GLY A 34 -10.54 -9.27 1.83
C GLY A 34 -9.67 -9.72 0.65
N ALA A 35 -8.42 -9.26 0.58
CA ALA A 35 -7.45 -9.69 -0.41
C ALA A 35 -6.64 -10.88 0.11
N ASN A 36 -6.24 -11.78 -0.80
CA ASN A 36 -5.35 -12.89 -0.47
C ASN A 36 -3.88 -12.40 -0.49
N PRO A 37 -3.15 -12.49 0.65
CA PRO A 37 -1.75 -12.06 0.71
C PRO A 37 -0.79 -12.88 -0.16
N ASP A 38 -1.17 -14.10 -0.53
CA ASP A 38 -0.32 -14.99 -1.32
C ASP A 38 -0.41 -14.73 -2.83
N ASP A 39 -1.36 -13.88 -3.26
CA ASP A 39 -1.49 -13.51 -4.66
C ASP A 39 -0.37 -12.54 -5.06
N GLU A 40 0.17 -12.70 -6.28
CA GLU A 40 1.14 -11.75 -6.84
C GLU A 40 0.54 -10.36 -7.08
N ARG A 41 -0.74 -10.34 -7.46
CA ARG A 41 -1.52 -9.12 -7.71
C ARG A 41 -2.79 -9.11 -6.87
N PRO A 42 -2.68 -8.91 -5.54
CA PRO A 42 -3.80 -8.99 -4.63
C PRO A 42 -4.94 -8.06 -5.06
N ARG A 43 -6.17 -8.56 -4.93
CA ARG A 43 -7.40 -7.79 -5.16
C ARG A 43 -8.27 -7.82 -3.92
N ALA A 44 -8.76 -6.67 -3.53
CA ALA A 44 -9.75 -6.60 -2.47
C ALA A 44 -11.04 -7.34 -2.86
N SER A 45 -11.77 -7.85 -1.89
CA SER A 45 -13.09 -8.38 -2.17
C SER A 45 -14.03 -7.26 -2.64
N ARG A 46 -15.07 -7.64 -3.39
CA ARG A 46 -16.01 -6.65 -3.96
C ARG A 46 -16.70 -5.80 -2.90
N GLU A 47 -17.00 -6.40 -1.75
CA GLU A 47 -17.62 -5.73 -0.61
C GLU A 47 -16.68 -4.72 0.04
N MET A 48 -15.37 -4.89 -0.14
CA MET A 48 -14.31 -4.03 0.40
C MET A 48 -13.81 -3.03 -0.65
N THR A 49 -14.74 -2.41 -1.39
CA THR A 49 -14.46 -1.29 -2.30
C THR A 49 -15.12 -0.01 -1.79
N GLY A 50 -14.71 1.14 -2.31
CA GLY A 50 -15.25 2.43 -1.90
C GLY A 50 -15.03 2.70 -0.40
N LYS A 51 -16.00 3.36 0.22
CA LYS A 51 -15.89 3.82 1.61
C LYS A 51 -15.71 2.68 2.63
N ASP A 52 -16.26 1.52 2.39
CA ASP A 52 -16.18 0.38 3.30
C ASP A 52 -14.76 -0.20 3.27
N GLY A 53 -14.18 -0.40 2.10
CA GLY A 53 -12.79 -0.82 1.96
C GLY A 53 -11.80 0.21 2.51
N TYR A 54 -12.03 1.50 2.24
CA TYR A 54 -11.18 2.58 2.79
C TYR A 54 -11.22 2.60 4.31
N THR A 55 -12.41 2.40 4.90
CA THR A 55 -12.59 2.32 6.35
C THR A 55 -11.88 1.10 6.92
N ALA A 56 -12.06 -0.08 6.34
CA ALA A 56 -11.44 -1.31 6.80
C ALA A 56 -9.90 -1.22 6.79
N LEU A 57 -9.33 -0.74 5.68
CA LEU A 57 -7.88 -0.51 5.55
C LEU A 57 -7.36 0.44 6.64
N ARG A 58 -8.06 1.56 6.87
CA ARG A 58 -7.62 2.57 7.83
C ARG A 58 -7.76 2.13 9.28
N VAL A 59 -8.77 1.32 9.60
CA VAL A 59 -8.92 0.68 10.91
C VAL A 59 -7.75 -0.26 11.18
N ALA A 60 -7.43 -1.15 10.23
CA ALA A 60 -6.31 -2.08 10.35
C ALA A 60 -4.97 -1.33 10.50
N TYR A 61 -4.74 -0.31 9.66
CA TYR A 61 -3.55 0.54 9.77
C TYR A 61 -3.41 1.17 11.17
N ARG A 62 -4.49 1.76 11.70
CA ARG A 62 -4.45 2.41 13.03
C ARG A 62 -4.27 1.41 14.16
N ALA A 63 -4.82 0.21 14.03
CA ALA A 63 -4.59 -0.85 14.99
C ALA A 63 -3.10 -1.25 15.05
N ALA A 64 -2.45 -1.41 13.90
CA ALA A 64 -1.02 -1.68 13.82
C ALA A 64 -0.18 -0.49 14.30
N LEU A 65 -0.54 0.74 13.90
CA LEU A 65 0.11 1.97 14.36
C LEU A 65 0.06 2.12 15.89
N THR A 66 -1.07 1.76 16.49
CA THR A 66 -1.23 1.80 17.96
C THR A 66 -0.27 0.83 18.66
N LYS A 67 -0.05 -0.36 18.08
CA LYS A 67 0.94 -1.32 18.61
C LYS A 67 2.36 -0.73 18.57
N ILE A 68 2.74 -0.09 17.47
CA ILE A 68 4.04 0.59 17.33
C ILE A 68 4.17 1.71 18.36
N ALA A 69 3.18 2.59 18.45
CA ALA A 69 3.18 3.71 19.37
C ALA A 69 3.25 3.28 20.84
N LEU A 70 2.58 2.17 21.20
CA LEU A 70 2.63 1.64 22.56
C LEU A 70 4.04 1.16 22.92
N VAL A 71 4.73 0.48 22.00
CA VAL A 71 6.12 0.04 22.22
C VAL A 71 7.04 1.25 22.34
N ASP A 72 6.89 2.25 21.49
CA ASP A 72 7.69 3.48 21.50
C ASP A 72 7.55 4.25 22.82
N VAL A 73 6.30 4.53 23.26
CA VAL A 73 6.02 5.29 24.50
C VAL A 73 6.43 4.52 25.76
N CYS A 74 6.36 3.19 25.75
CA CYS A 74 6.75 2.35 26.89
C CYS A 74 8.24 2.00 26.90
N SER A 75 9.02 2.43 25.91
CA SER A 75 10.46 2.14 25.85
C SER A 75 11.21 2.83 26.99
N PRO A 76 12.12 2.14 27.67
CA PRO A 76 13.01 2.75 28.65
C PRO A 76 14.07 3.67 27.99
N ASP A 77 14.39 3.45 26.71
CA ASP A 77 15.29 4.29 25.91
C ASP A 77 14.65 4.60 24.54
N PRO A 78 13.83 5.66 24.45
CA PRO A 78 13.15 6.02 23.21
C PRO A 78 14.11 6.53 22.12
N VAL A 79 15.30 7.01 22.48
CA VAL A 79 16.29 7.49 21.50
C VAL A 79 16.95 6.32 20.79
N GLU A 80 17.31 5.27 21.52
CA GLU A 80 17.84 4.05 20.92
C GLU A 80 16.79 3.33 20.04
N LEU A 81 15.52 3.35 20.46
CA LEU A 81 14.43 2.71 19.73
C LEU A 81 13.98 3.48 18.47
N MET A 82 14.24 4.79 18.38
CA MET A 82 13.73 5.66 17.31
C MET A 82 14.00 5.13 15.89
N PRO A 83 15.20 4.60 15.51
CA PRO A 83 15.42 4.06 14.18
C PRO A 83 14.56 2.82 13.89
N THR A 84 14.28 2.00 14.88
CA THR A 84 13.41 0.83 14.77
C THR A 84 11.96 1.25 14.56
N VAL A 85 11.47 2.23 15.31
CA VAL A 85 10.14 2.82 15.13
C VAL A 85 9.98 3.39 13.71
N GLY A 86 10.97 4.15 13.22
CA GLY A 86 10.95 4.71 11.87
C GLY A 86 10.85 3.63 10.77
N ARG A 87 11.54 2.51 10.94
CA ARG A 87 11.45 1.35 10.05
C ARG A 87 10.04 0.73 10.08
N HIS A 88 9.48 0.50 11.25
CA HIS A 88 8.13 -0.05 11.40
C HIS A 88 7.06 0.85 10.78
N LEU A 89 7.17 2.17 10.96
CA LEU A 89 6.26 3.13 10.36
C LEU A 89 6.34 3.11 8.82
N ALA A 90 7.54 3.00 8.26
CA ALA A 90 7.72 2.88 6.81
C ALA A 90 7.19 1.56 6.25
N ASP A 91 7.44 0.44 6.93
CA ASP A 91 6.91 -0.87 6.53
C ASP A 91 5.38 -0.91 6.61
N LEU A 92 4.79 -0.30 7.65
CA LEU A 92 3.34 -0.18 7.78
C LEU A 92 2.74 0.73 6.69
N ALA A 93 3.42 1.82 6.32
CA ALA A 93 2.99 2.67 5.22
C ALA A 93 3.05 1.92 3.87
N ALA A 94 4.09 1.14 3.63
CA ALA A 94 4.19 0.29 2.44
C ALA A 94 3.05 -0.74 2.37
N ALA A 95 2.74 -1.40 3.48
CA ALA A 95 1.61 -2.32 3.58
C ALA A 95 0.26 -1.63 3.32
N ALA A 96 0.08 -0.39 3.79
CA ALA A 96 -1.14 0.37 3.54
C ALA A 96 -1.28 0.77 2.06
N LEU A 97 -0.18 1.13 1.39
CA LEU A 97 -0.17 1.39 -0.05
C LEU A 97 -0.55 0.13 -0.84
N GLU A 98 -0.07 -1.03 -0.43
CA GLU A 98 -0.41 -2.30 -1.09
C GLU A 98 -1.88 -2.69 -0.86
N GLY A 99 -2.41 -2.52 0.36
CA GLY A 99 -3.84 -2.70 0.64
C GLY A 99 -4.72 -1.74 -0.16
N ALA A 100 -4.30 -0.47 -0.29
CA ALA A 100 -4.97 0.51 -1.13
C ALA A 100 -4.89 0.16 -2.63
N LEU A 101 -3.78 -0.41 -3.09
CA LEU A 101 -3.63 -0.91 -4.45
C LEU A 101 -4.54 -2.13 -4.71
N ALA A 102 -4.71 -3.02 -3.73
CA ALA A 102 -5.64 -4.15 -3.83
C ALA A 102 -7.10 -3.66 -4.02
N ILE A 103 -7.52 -2.62 -3.27
CA ILE A 103 -8.82 -1.96 -3.46
C ILE A 103 -8.90 -1.35 -4.86
N ALA A 104 -7.86 -0.60 -5.27
CA ALA A 104 -7.81 0.06 -6.57
C ALA A 104 -7.94 -0.93 -7.74
N ARG A 105 -7.28 -2.08 -7.66
CA ARG A 105 -7.39 -3.13 -8.69
C ARG A 105 -8.81 -3.62 -8.86
N THR A 106 -9.54 -3.82 -7.77
CA THR A 106 -10.95 -4.23 -7.85
C THR A 106 -11.83 -3.10 -8.38
N GLU A 107 -11.65 -1.87 -7.90
CA GLU A 107 -12.44 -0.71 -8.36
C GLU A 107 -12.25 -0.42 -9.85
N VAL A 108 -11.00 -0.47 -10.34
CA VAL A 108 -10.71 -0.24 -11.76
C VAL A 108 -11.22 -1.40 -12.61
N ALA A 109 -11.03 -2.64 -12.19
CA ALA A 109 -11.50 -3.82 -12.89
C ALA A 109 -13.04 -3.83 -13.06
N GLU A 110 -13.76 -3.38 -12.04
CA GLU A 110 -15.23 -3.34 -12.06
C GLU A 110 -15.81 -2.01 -12.59
N GLY A 111 -14.95 -1.06 -12.97
CA GLY A 111 -15.38 0.25 -13.47
C GLY A 111 -15.96 1.17 -12.40
N LEU A 112 -15.70 0.91 -11.13
CA LEU A 112 -16.19 1.69 -9.98
C LEU A 112 -15.39 2.98 -9.75
N GLY A 113 -14.19 3.08 -10.31
CA GLY A 113 -13.26 4.20 -10.09
C GLY A 113 -13.67 5.54 -10.72
N GLY A 114 -14.73 5.61 -11.53
CA GLY A 114 -15.18 6.83 -12.22
C GLY A 114 -14.25 7.31 -13.34
N GLY A 115 -13.36 6.45 -13.84
CA GLY A 115 -12.41 6.75 -14.90
C GLY A 115 -13.04 6.83 -16.30
N LEU A 116 -12.30 7.44 -17.24
CA LEU A 116 -12.71 7.70 -18.62
C LEU A 116 -12.87 6.45 -19.51
N CYS A 117 -12.45 5.27 -19.04
CA CYS A 117 -12.59 4.04 -19.80
C CYS A 117 -13.96 3.40 -19.65
N SER A 118 -14.67 3.25 -20.74
CA SER A 118 -16.04 2.72 -20.83
C SER A 118 -16.11 1.28 -21.35
N ALA A 119 -15.12 0.43 -21.12
CA ALA A 119 -15.09 -0.89 -21.75
C ALA A 119 -15.27 -2.06 -20.76
N PRO A 120 -16.05 -3.09 -21.11
CA PRO A 120 -16.22 -4.29 -20.30
C PRO A 120 -14.96 -5.16 -20.15
N ALA A 121 -13.89 -4.87 -20.88
CA ALA A 121 -12.61 -5.58 -20.84
C ALA A 121 -11.65 -5.11 -19.72
N ARG A 122 -12.02 -4.17 -18.89
CA ARG A 122 -11.15 -3.57 -17.85
C ARG A 122 -10.63 -4.57 -16.82
N GLY A 123 -11.41 -5.55 -16.43
CA GLY A 123 -10.97 -6.57 -15.49
C GLY A 123 -9.75 -7.34 -15.98
N ALA A 124 -9.76 -7.73 -17.24
CA ALA A 124 -8.65 -8.41 -17.91
C ALA A 124 -7.43 -7.48 -18.02
N SER A 125 -7.66 -6.20 -18.38
CA SER A 125 -6.58 -5.22 -18.56
C SER A 125 -5.78 -4.90 -17.29
N VAL A 126 -6.42 -4.92 -16.12
CA VAL A 126 -5.71 -4.71 -14.84
C VAL A 126 -4.74 -5.85 -14.54
N ASP A 127 -5.05 -7.08 -14.95
CA ASP A 127 -4.17 -8.24 -14.76
C ASP A 127 -2.98 -8.27 -15.73
N ALA A 128 -3.04 -7.47 -16.79
CA ALA A 128 -1.95 -7.34 -17.75
C ALA A 128 -0.98 -6.21 -17.42
N LEU A 129 -1.10 -5.58 -16.23
CA LEU A 129 -0.25 -4.48 -15.79
C LEU A 129 0.37 -4.74 -14.42
N ASP A 130 1.67 -4.64 -14.32
CA ASP A 130 2.41 -4.51 -13.08
C ASP A 130 2.56 -3.04 -12.71
N LEU A 131 2.30 -2.74 -11.43
CA LEU A 131 2.51 -1.42 -10.84
C LEU A 131 3.37 -1.56 -9.59
N ALA A 132 4.54 -0.95 -9.61
CA ALA A 132 5.44 -0.82 -8.48
C ALA A 132 5.32 0.57 -7.86
N ILE A 133 5.26 0.61 -6.53
CA ILE A 133 5.25 1.83 -5.72
C ILE A 133 6.60 1.95 -5.05
N ILE A 134 7.41 2.92 -5.47
CA ILE A 134 8.75 3.14 -4.95
C ILE A 134 8.69 4.23 -3.89
N GLY A 135 8.90 3.86 -2.63
CA GLY A 135 9.02 4.81 -1.53
C GLY A 135 10.26 5.69 -1.70
N MET A 136 10.08 6.99 -1.52
CA MET A 136 11.13 7.99 -1.59
C MET A 136 11.30 8.69 -0.24
N GLY A 137 12.24 9.62 -0.14
CA GLY A 137 12.44 10.43 1.05
C GLY A 137 12.57 9.59 2.33
N LYS A 138 11.85 9.99 3.38
CA LYS A 138 11.84 9.29 4.67
C LYS A 138 11.22 7.88 4.59
N CYS A 139 10.21 7.69 3.73
CA CYS A 139 9.61 6.39 3.53
C CYS A 139 10.61 5.42 2.89
N GLY A 140 11.29 5.84 1.82
CA GLY A 140 12.30 5.03 1.14
C GLY A 140 13.54 4.76 2.00
N ALA A 141 13.95 5.72 2.83
CA ALA A 141 15.05 5.56 3.79
C ALA A 141 14.66 4.72 5.02
N ARG A 142 13.38 4.36 5.16
CA ARG A 142 12.82 3.67 6.34
C ARG A 142 13.02 4.44 7.65
N GLU A 143 12.83 5.77 7.58
CA GLU A 143 12.96 6.73 8.68
C GLU A 143 11.66 7.54 8.82
N LEU A 144 10.50 6.90 8.61
CA LEU A 144 9.21 7.58 8.63
C LEU A 144 8.84 8.04 10.05
N ASN A 145 8.12 9.16 10.13
CA ASN A 145 7.56 9.69 11.38
C ASN A 145 6.06 9.38 11.46
N TYR A 146 5.48 9.51 12.67
CA TYR A 146 4.04 9.35 12.91
C TYR A 146 3.17 10.33 12.10
N ILE A 147 3.68 11.55 11.91
CA ILE A 147 3.02 12.59 11.13
C ILE A 147 3.98 12.97 10.00
N SER A 148 3.79 12.34 8.87
CA SER A 148 4.58 12.58 7.66
C SER A 148 3.72 12.29 6.46
N ASP A 149 3.92 13.05 5.40
CA ASP A 149 3.59 12.66 4.04
C ASP A 149 4.42 11.45 3.61
N VAL A 150 3.94 10.74 2.63
CA VAL A 150 4.62 9.57 2.05
C VAL A 150 4.96 9.88 0.60
N ASP A 151 6.24 10.13 0.37
CA ASP A 151 6.80 10.38 -0.95
C ASP A 151 6.90 9.09 -1.75
N VAL A 152 6.34 9.06 -2.96
CA VAL A 152 6.36 7.88 -3.83
C VAL A 152 6.59 8.23 -5.30
N VAL A 153 7.13 7.25 -6.03
CA VAL A 153 7.15 7.24 -7.50
C VAL A 153 6.47 5.97 -7.97
N TYR A 154 5.59 6.10 -8.97
CA TYR A 154 4.88 4.97 -9.55
C TYR A 154 5.52 4.54 -10.86
N VAL A 155 5.85 3.25 -10.93
CA VAL A 155 6.45 2.63 -12.10
C VAL A 155 5.53 1.51 -12.58
N ILE A 156 5.27 1.47 -13.89
CA ILE A 156 4.41 0.48 -14.52
C ILE A 156 5.18 -0.31 -15.58
N ALA A 157 4.81 -1.57 -15.72
CA ALA A 157 5.28 -2.43 -16.80
C ALA A 157 4.12 -3.30 -17.31
N PRO A 158 4.04 -3.57 -18.61
CA PRO A 158 3.13 -4.59 -19.10
C PRO A 158 3.62 -5.97 -18.62
N VAL A 159 2.67 -6.81 -18.23
CA VAL A 159 2.96 -8.22 -17.93
C VAL A 159 3.43 -8.92 -19.20
N PRO A 160 4.55 -9.67 -19.16
CA PRO A 160 5.04 -10.40 -20.33
C PRO A 160 3.96 -11.35 -20.88
N PRO A 161 3.84 -11.49 -22.20
CA PRO A 161 2.82 -12.38 -22.81
C PRO A 161 2.84 -13.82 -22.31
N SER A 162 4.00 -14.32 -21.86
CA SER A 162 4.18 -15.66 -21.27
C SER A 162 3.58 -15.81 -19.86
N GLU A 163 3.31 -14.71 -19.19
CA GLU A 163 2.83 -14.65 -17.80
C GLU A 163 1.39 -14.14 -17.70
N LEU A 164 0.81 -13.76 -18.84
CA LEU A 164 -0.58 -13.31 -18.89
C LEU A 164 -1.54 -14.46 -18.52
N PRO A 165 -2.56 -14.19 -17.70
CA PRO A 165 -3.64 -15.14 -17.46
C PRO A 165 -4.36 -15.51 -18.75
N GLU A 166 -4.95 -16.71 -18.79
CA GLU A 166 -5.72 -17.18 -19.95
C GLU A 166 -6.86 -16.20 -20.29
N GLY A 167 -6.91 -15.78 -21.57
CA GLY A 167 -7.93 -14.84 -22.06
C GLY A 167 -7.65 -13.37 -21.79
N VAL A 168 -6.48 -13.03 -21.23
CA VAL A 168 -6.02 -11.65 -21.07
C VAL A 168 -5.13 -11.26 -22.24
N GLU A 169 -5.48 -10.16 -22.91
CA GLU A 169 -4.70 -9.63 -24.02
C GLU A 169 -3.56 -8.70 -23.55
N PRO A 170 -2.41 -8.70 -24.24
CA PRO A 170 -1.33 -7.78 -23.97
C PRO A 170 -1.77 -6.32 -24.12
N LEU A 171 -1.29 -5.44 -23.23
CA LEU A 171 -1.58 -4.01 -23.29
C LEU A 171 -0.66 -3.28 -24.28
N THR A 172 -1.19 -2.25 -24.91
CA THR A 172 -0.37 -1.23 -25.58
C THR A 172 0.27 -0.31 -24.54
N GLU A 173 1.33 0.39 -24.93
CA GLU A 173 1.97 1.39 -24.04
C GLU A 173 0.98 2.47 -23.55
N GLN A 174 0.10 2.91 -24.45
CA GLN A 174 -0.94 3.90 -24.09
C GLN A 174 -1.95 3.32 -23.10
N ASP A 175 -2.37 2.06 -23.24
CA ASP A 175 -3.29 1.41 -22.31
C ASP A 175 -2.62 1.24 -20.92
N CYS A 176 -1.34 0.85 -20.91
CA CYS A 176 -0.55 0.77 -19.66
C CYS A 176 -0.55 2.08 -18.90
N ALA A 177 -0.22 3.19 -19.57
CA ALA A 177 -0.19 4.52 -18.94
C ALA A 177 -1.57 4.95 -18.43
N GLN A 178 -2.63 4.66 -19.17
CA GLN A 178 -3.99 4.98 -18.78
C GLN A 178 -4.44 4.17 -17.56
N ILE A 179 -4.32 2.83 -17.62
CA ILE A 179 -4.74 1.94 -16.52
C ILE A 179 -3.90 2.21 -15.28
N GLY A 180 -2.58 2.40 -15.43
CA GLY A 180 -1.70 2.76 -14.32
C GLY A 180 -2.11 4.06 -13.64
N THR A 181 -2.48 5.07 -14.41
CA THR A 181 -2.98 6.35 -13.87
C THR A 181 -4.30 6.17 -13.12
N GLU A 182 -5.22 5.36 -13.64
CA GLU A 182 -6.49 5.04 -12.97
C GLU A 182 -6.26 4.29 -11.64
N LEU A 183 -5.34 3.32 -11.63
CA LEU A 183 -4.95 2.60 -10.42
C LEU A 183 -4.38 3.55 -9.34
N VAL A 184 -3.49 4.45 -9.73
CA VAL A 184 -2.91 5.43 -8.79
C VAL A 184 -3.97 6.38 -8.24
N HIS A 185 -4.91 6.85 -9.08
CA HIS A 185 -6.00 7.68 -8.60
C HIS A 185 -6.92 6.94 -7.62
N ALA A 186 -7.26 5.68 -7.89
CA ALA A 186 -8.08 4.86 -7.01
C ALA A 186 -7.36 4.56 -5.69
N LEU A 187 -6.06 4.21 -5.75
CA LEU A 187 -5.21 4.01 -4.58
C LEU A 187 -5.15 5.28 -3.71
N THR A 188 -4.90 6.43 -4.32
CA THR A 188 -4.85 7.70 -3.60
C THR A 188 -6.18 8.02 -2.90
N LYS A 189 -7.31 7.72 -3.55
CA LYS A 189 -8.65 7.82 -2.91
C LYS A 189 -8.76 6.92 -1.69
N ALA A 190 -8.29 5.67 -1.74
CA ALA A 190 -8.34 4.75 -0.61
C ALA A 190 -7.58 5.30 0.61
N ILE A 191 -6.46 5.99 0.40
CA ILE A 191 -5.66 6.62 1.45
C ILE A 191 -6.28 7.94 1.94
N MET A 192 -6.77 8.81 1.03
CA MET A 192 -7.04 10.22 1.33
C MET A 192 -8.50 10.62 1.25
N ALA A 193 -9.37 9.90 0.53
CA ALA A 193 -10.76 10.33 0.35
C ALA A 193 -11.59 10.23 1.65
N PRO A 194 -12.64 11.03 1.82
CA PRO A 194 -13.53 10.94 2.98
C PRO A 194 -14.19 9.56 3.10
N ALA A 195 -14.11 8.97 4.28
CA ALA A 195 -14.77 7.72 4.68
C ALA A 195 -15.21 7.83 6.14
N SER A 196 -15.66 6.73 6.76
CA SER A 196 -16.01 6.73 8.19
C SER A 196 -14.80 6.92 9.09
N GLU A 197 -13.62 6.46 8.63
CA GLU A 197 -12.33 6.72 9.27
C GLU A 197 -11.63 7.91 8.59
N PRO A 198 -10.92 8.77 9.34
CA PRO A 198 -10.14 9.86 8.76
C PRO A 198 -9.09 9.36 7.75
N PRO A 199 -8.64 10.22 6.81
CA PRO A 199 -7.50 9.92 5.94
C PRO A 199 -6.26 9.48 6.73
N LEU A 200 -5.37 8.72 6.11
CA LEU A 200 -4.12 8.28 6.76
C LEU A 200 -3.08 9.41 6.74
N TRP A 201 -2.60 9.75 5.60
CA TRP A 201 -1.56 10.74 5.33
C TRP A 201 -1.62 11.19 3.86
N GLU A 202 -0.89 12.25 3.53
CA GLU A 202 -0.79 12.74 2.16
C GLU A 202 0.17 11.86 1.35
N VAL A 203 -0.27 11.42 0.16
CA VAL A 203 0.59 10.73 -0.80
C VAL A 203 1.18 11.78 -1.73
N ASP A 204 2.49 11.99 -1.65
CA ASP A 204 3.21 12.92 -2.52
C ASP A 204 3.96 12.19 -3.63
N ALA A 205 3.52 12.40 -4.87
CA ALA A 205 4.14 11.86 -6.07
C ALA A 205 4.95 12.92 -6.84
N ASN A 206 5.31 14.05 -6.22
CA ASN A 206 5.98 15.15 -6.91
C ASN A 206 7.48 14.96 -7.10
N LEU A 207 8.08 13.92 -6.50
CA LEU A 207 9.50 13.57 -6.68
C LEU A 207 9.79 12.82 -7.99
N ARG A 208 8.79 12.62 -8.86
CA ARG A 208 9.00 12.07 -10.20
C ARG A 208 9.80 13.05 -11.07
N PRO A 209 10.53 12.56 -12.12
CA PRO A 209 11.56 13.33 -12.84
C PRO A 209 11.16 14.73 -13.33
N GLU A 210 9.93 14.92 -13.84
CA GLU A 210 9.45 16.23 -14.28
C GLU A 210 8.50 16.89 -13.26
N GLY A 211 8.52 16.43 -12.01
CA GLY A 211 7.65 16.97 -10.96
C GLY A 211 6.17 16.91 -11.34
N LYS A 212 5.42 17.97 -11.04
CA LYS A 212 3.96 18.04 -11.28
C LYS A 212 3.59 18.06 -12.78
N ASP A 213 4.51 18.47 -13.65
CA ASP A 213 4.26 18.60 -15.08
C ASP A 213 4.45 17.30 -15.86
N GLY A 214 5.08 16.28 -15.22
CA GLY A 214 5.31 14.97 -15.82
C GLY A 214 4.15 14.01 -15.63
N PRO A 215 4.12 12.90 -16.41
CA PRO A 215 3.12 11.83 -16.24
C PRO A 215 3.19 11.25 -14.83
N LEU A 216 2.01 10.87 -14.30
CA LEU A 216 1.88 10.36 -12.93
C LEU A 216 2.55 8.99 -12.75
N VAL A 217 2.51 8.17 -13.79
CA VAL A 217 3.13 6.84 -13.83
C VAL A 217 4.25 6.80 -14.87
N ARG A 218 5.27 5.99 -14.64
CA ARG A 218 6.42 5.82 -15.55
C ARG A 218 6.49 4.38 -16.03
N THR A 219 6.74 4.21 -17.31
CA THR A 219 7.08 2.90 -17.88
C THR A 219 8.55 2.58 -17.61
N VAL A 220 8.83 1.29 -17.46
CA VAL A 220 10.22 0.76 -17.51
C VAL A 220 10.56 0.62 -18.99
N GLU A 221 11.58 1.36 -19.45
CA GLU A 221 12.20 1.17 -20.77
C GLU A 221 13.22 0.05 -20.73
#